data_ae585f3f1510a1c060a96eabdc7b09ab
#
_entry.id   ae585f3f1510a1c060a96eabdc7b09ab
#
_cell.length_a   1.000
_cell.length_b   1.000
_cell.length_c   1.000
_cell.angle_alpha   90.00
_cell.angle_beta   90.00
_cell.angle_gamma   90.00
#
_symmetry.space_group_name_H-M   'P 1'
#
loop_
_entity.id
_entity.type
_entity.pdbx_description
1 polymer ?
#
loop_
_entity_poly.entity_id
_entity_poly.type
_entity_poly.pdbx_seq_one_letter_code
_entity_poly.pdbx_strand_id
1 'polypeptide(L)'
;MKYILAIVIFGIIILIHEFGHFAAAKLCGIRVNKFALGMGPCLLKKQWGETEYSVRLFPIGGFCAMEGEDAESDSSSAFGNKPVWQRMIVVLAGAFMNIVLGFIVIVVLTCMDTSVPTTVIDSFHTASESASEYSASSYDCGLREGDKIIEIDGMDIMTVKDLQYALISSENDSYDLVVKRNGERTELNDVVFKDKSTGSLVDFYIKAHKKTPLNVLSYSAKDT
;
A
#
# COMPACT_ATOMS: atom_id res chain seq x y z
N MET A 1 -5.24 -22.86 8.19
CA MET A 1 -5.96 -21.59 7.96
C MET A 1 -5.17 -20.57 7.14
N LYS A 2 -3.88 -20.32 7.41
CA LYS A 2 -3.07 -19.31 6.70
C LYS A 2 -3.03 -19.52 5.17
N TYR A 3 -2.85 -20.75 4.68
CA TYR A 3 -2.80 -21.06 3.25
C TYR A 3 -4.14 -20.88 2.53
N ILE A 4 -5.25 -21.20 3.18
CA ILE A 4 -6.59 -20.98 2.60
C ILE A 4 -6.86 -19.49 2.45
N LEU A 5 -6.53 -18.70 3.46
CA LEU A 5 -6.65 -17.24 3.41
C LEU A 5 -5.81 -16.65 2.27
N ALA A 6 -4.56 -17.12 2.10
CA ALA A 6 -3.69 -16.67 1.03
C ALA A 6 -4.28 -16.97 -0.36
N ILE A 7 -4.84 -18.17 -0.57
CA ILE A 7 -5.50 -18.56 -1.83
C ILE A 7 -6.72 -17.66 -2.11
N VAL A 8 -7.53 -17.35 -1.10
CA VAL A 8 -8.71 -16.48 -1.25
C VAL A 8 -8.28 -15.07 -1.61
N ILE A 9 -7.30 -14.49 -0.91
CA ILE A 9 -6.78 -13.15 -1.21
C ILE A 9 -6.22 -13.09 -2.64
N PHE A 10 -5.41 -14.06 -3.03
CA PHE A 10 -4.85 -14.15 -4.37
C PHE A 10 -5.95 -14.28 -5.44
N GLY A 11 -6.98 -15.07 -5.17
CA GLY A 11 -8.15 -15.20 -6.04
C GLY A 11 -8.90 -13.87 -6.23
N ILE A 12 -9.05 -13.08 -5.16
CA ILE A 12 -9.67 -11.75 -5.23
C ILE A 12 -8.83 -10.77 -6.08
N ILE A 13 -7.51 -10.77 -5.89
CA ILE A 13 -6.60 -9.92 -6.66
C ILE A 13 -6.71 -10.22 -8.16
N ILE A 14 -6.70 -11.51 -8.53
CA ILE A 14 -6.85 -11.92 -9.94
C ILE A 14 -8.23 -11.56 -10.46
N LEU A 15 -9.30 -11.80 -9.71
CA LEU A 15 -10.65 -11.45 -10.13
C LEU A 15 -10.79 -9.95 -10.44
N ILE A 16 -10.23 -9.09 -9.60
CA ILE A 16 -10.25 -7.64 -9.80
C ILE A 16 -9.41 -7.24 -11.02
N HIS A 17 -8.27 -7.89 -11.22
CA HIS A 17 -7.44 -7.72 -12.41
C HIS A 17 -8.20 -8.06 -13.70
N GLU A 18 -8.80 -9.26 -13.78
CA GLU A 18 -9.60 -9.70 -14.93
C GLU A 18 -10.84 -8.82 -15.14
N PHE A 19 -11.45 -8.35 -14.05
CA PHE A 19 -12.55 -7.40 -14.11
C PHE A 19 -12.12 -6.07 -14.73
N GLY A 20 -10.88 -5.62 -14.50
CA GLY A 20 -10.30 -4.44 -15.14
C GLY A 20 -10.29 -4.58 -16.67
N HIS A 21 -9.78 -5.68 -17.20
CA HIS A 21 -9.79 -5.98 -18.63
C HIS A 21 -11.22 -6.05 -19.19
N PHE A 22 -12.11 -6.74 -18.47
CA PHE A 22 -13.51 -6.87 -18.86
C PHE A 22 -14.21 -5.51 -18.96
N ALA A 23 -14.08 -4.67 -17.92
CA ALA A 23 -14.73 -3.36 -17.89
C ALA A 23 -14.21 -2.43 -19.00
N ALA A 24 -12.89 -2.38 -19.17
CA ALA A 24 -12.25 -1.57 -20.21
C ALA A 24 -12.63 -2.05 -21.61
N ALA A 25 -12.66 -3.38 -21.85
CA ALA A 25 -13.10 -3.95 -23.12
C ALA A 25 -14.54 -3.53 -23.46
N LYS A 26 -15.46 -3.65 -22.50
CA LYS A 26 -16.85 -3.22 -22.69
C LYS A 26 -16.97 -1.72 -22.97
N LEU A 27 -16.23 -0.87 -22.25
CA LEU A 27 -16.21 0.58 -22.47
C LEU A 27 -15.64 0.95 -23.85
N CYS A 28 -14.68 0.19 -24.36
CA CYS A 28 -14.10 0.35 -25.70
C CYS A 28 -14.95 -0.28 -26.81
N GLY A 29 -16.09 -0.87 -26.50
CA GLY A 29 -16.96 -1.55 -27.47
C GLY A 29 -16.29 -2.80 -28.06
N ILE A 30 -15.47 -3.50 -27.26
CA ILE A 30 -14.88 -4.79 -27.59
C ILE A 30 -15.77 -5.88 -27.05
N ARG A 31 -16.08 -6.87 -27.88
CA ARG A 31 -16.90 -8.00 -27.49
C ARG A 31 -16.11 -8.95 -26.59
N VAL A 32 -16.64 -9.20 -25.39
CA VAL A 32 -16.11 -10.20 -24.47
C VAL A 32 -16.93 -11.48 -24.60
N ASN A 33 -16.30 -12.54 -25.11
CA ASN A 33 -16.95 -13.82 -25.32
C ASN A 33 -17.09 -14.61 -24.02
N LYS A 34 -16.05 -14.61 -23.17
CA LYS A 34 -16.05 -15.35 -21.91
C LYS A 34 -15.37 -14.56 -20.79
N PHE A 35 -15.99 -14.62 -19.63
CA PHE A 35 -15.41 -14.13 -18.38
C PHE A 35 -15.43 -15.26 -17.35
N ALA A 36 -14.28 -15.74 -16.94
CA ALA A 36 -14.15 -16.89 -16.07
C ALA A 36 -13.42 -16.58 -14.78
N LEU A 37 -13.98 -17.00 -13.65
CA LEU A 37 -13.33 -17.01 -12.36
C LEU A 37 -12.75 -18.39 -12.10
N GLY A 38 -11.45 -18.48 -11.88
CA GLY A 38 -10.72 -19.71 -11.65
C GLY A 38 -10.28 -20.43 -12.93
N MET A 39 -9.64 -21.56 -12.74
CA MET A 39 -9.14 -22.45 -13.81
C MET A 39 -9.69 -23.87 -13.69
N GLY A 40 -9.46 -24.71 -14.70
CA GLY A 40 -9.87 -26.10 -14.72
C GLY A 40 -11.32 -26.33 -15.19
N PRO A 41 -11.96 -27.44 -14.78
CA PRO A 41 -13.31 -27.79 -15.18
C PRO A 41 -14.34 -26.74 -14.76
N CYS A 42 -15.29 -26.45 -15.66
CA CYS A 42 -16.37 -25.53 -15.37
C CYS A 42 -17.38 -26.15 -14.38
N LEU A 43 -17.61 -25.48 -13.27
CA LEU A 43 -18.60 -25.87 -12.26
C LEU A 43 -19.96 -25.26 -12.56
N LEU A 44 -19.98 -23.98 -12.86
CA LEU A 44 -21.19 -23.23 -13.15
C LEU A 44 -20.93 -22.31 -14.33
N LYS A 45 -21.91 -22.19 -15.23
CA LYS A 45 -21.87 -21.24 -16.33
C LYS A 45 -23.24 -20.63 -16.59
N LYS A 46 -23.23 -19.38 -16.97
CA LYS A 46 -24.43 -18.63 -17.36
C LYS A 46 -24.13 -17.67 -18.51
N GLN A 47 -24.95 -17.75 -19.54
CA GLN A 47 -24.92 -16.76 -20.61
C GLN A 47 -25.69 -15.52 -20.19
N TRP A 48 -25.08 -14.36 -20.29
CA TRP A 48 -25.74 -13.08 -20.07
C TRP A 48 -25.35 -12.11 -21.17
N GLY A 49 -26.30 -11.82 -22.05
CA GLY A 49 -26.04 -11.10 -23.28
C GLY A 49 -25.05 -11.86 -24.18
N GLU A 50 -24.02 -11.18 -24.62
CA GLU A 50 -22.98 -11.74 -25.49
C GLU A 50 -21.86 -12.47 -24.76
N THR A 51 -21.81 -12.40 -23.39
CA THR A 51 -20.74 -12.92 -22.58
C THR A 51 -21.17 -14.17 -21.80
N GLU A 52 -20.37 -15.24 -21.87
CA GLU A 52 -20.50 -16.42 -21.04
C GLU A 52 -19.71 -16.19 -19.73
N TYR A 53 -20.40 -16.12 -18.60
CA TYR A 53 -19.80 -16.07 -17.27
C TYR A 53 -19.65 -17.48 -16.72
N SER A 54 -18.47 -17.80 -16.17
CA SER A 54 -18.24 -19.13 -15.63
C SER A 54 -17.43 -19.08 -14.32
N VAL A 55 -17.75 -20.05 -13.42
CA VAL A 55 -16.95 -20.34 -12.23
C VAL A 55 -16.34 -21.72 -12.41
N ARG A 56 -15.03 -21.83 -12.17
CA ARG A 56 -14.25 -23.05 -12.37
C ARG A 56 -13.73 -23.62 -11.06
N LEU A 57 -13.30 -24.88 -11.10
CA LEU A 57 -13.01 -25.67 -9.91
C LEU A 57 -11.86 -25.12 -9.07
N PHE A 58 -10.78 -24.68 -9.71
CA PHE A 58 -9.62 -24.16 -8.99
C PHE A 58 -9.74 -22.63 -8.84
N PRO A 59 -9.83 -22.11 -7.60
CA PRO A 59 -10.01 -20.69 -7.34
C PRO A 59 -8.70 -19.89 -7.54
N ILE A 60 -7.85 -20.33 -8.42
CA ILE A 60 -6.58 -19.71 -8.79
C ILE A 60 -6.66 -19.35 -10.26
N GLY A 61 -6.44 -18.05 -10.56
CA GLY A 61 -6.55 -17.55 -11.90
C GLY A 61 -7.95 -17.11 -12.31
N GLY A 62 -8.06 -16.70 -13.52
CA GLY A 62 -9.25 -16.28 -14.24
C GLY A 62 -8.87 -15.96 -15.66
N PHE A 63 -9.82 -15.62 -16.49
CA PHE A 63 -9.55 -15.07 -17.82
C PHE A 63 -10.73 -14.29 -18.38
N CYS A 64 -10.40 -13.29 -19.18
CA CYS A 64 -11.33 -12.48 -19.93
C CYS A 64 -11.01 -12.68 -21.42
N ALA A 65 -11.74 -13.56 -22.12
CA ALA A 65 -11.51 -13.85 -23.53
C ALA A 65 -12.28 -12.85 -24.40
N MET A 66 -11.55 -12.05 -25.16
CA MET A 66 -12.08 -11.06 -26.09
C MET A 66 -12.14 -11.59 -27.52
N GLU A 67 -13.09 -11.11 -28.29
CA GLU A 67 -13.17 -11.44 -29.71
C GLU A 67 -11.94 -10.87 -30.45
N GLY A 68 -11.30 -11.68 -31.29
CA GLY A 68 -10.15 -11.24 -32.09
C GLY A 68 -8.87 -11.01 -31.29
N GLU A 69 -8.74 -11.62 -30.08
CA GLU A 69 -7.52 -11.60 -29.29
C GLU A 69 -6.55 -12.71 -29.73
N ASP A 70 -7.03 -13.96 -29.83
CA ASP A 70 -6.22 -15.14 -30.19
C ASP A 70 -6.37 -15.55 -31.65
N ALA A 71 -7.38 -15.08 -32.34
CA ALA A 71 -7.66 -15.41 -33.74
C ALA A 71 -8.17 -14.17 -34.49
N GLU A 72 -7.88 -14.10 -35.80
CA GLU A 72 -8.40 -13.03 -36.65
C GLU A 72 -9.93 -13.05 -36.69
N SER A 73 -10.54 -11.88 -36.62
CA SER A 73 -11.97 -11.66 -36.75
C SER A 73 -12.22 -10.40 -37.57
N ASP A 74 -13.14 -10.48 -38.53
CA ASP A 74 -13.53 -9.33 -39.34
C ASP A 74 -14.51 -8.38 -38.63
N SER A 75 -14.89 -8.69 -37.40
CA SER A 75 -15.82 -7.89 -36.61
C SER A 75 -15.23 -6.54 -36.19
N SER A 76 -15.97 -5.48 -36.31
CA SER A 76 -15.60 -4.15 -35.80
C SER A 76 -15.46 -4.10 -34.28
N SER A 77 -16.05 -5.09 -33.58
CA SER A 77 -15.94 -5.26 -32.12
C SER A 77 -14.75 -6.13 -31.68
N ALA A 78 -13.98 -6.67 -32.63
CA ALA A 78 -12.79 -7.47 -32.33
C ALA A 78 -11.67 -6.61 -31.75
N PHE A 79 -10.96 -7.13 -30.73
CA PHE A 79 -9.83 -6.47 -30.09
C PHE A 79 -8.75 -6.05 -31.10
N GLY A 80 -8.41 -6.93 -32.04
CA GLY A 80 -7.39 -6.68 -33.07
C GLY A 80 -7.74 -5.50 -33.98
N ASN A 81 -9.03 -5.25 -34.23
CA ASN A 81 -9.52 -4.21 -35.14
C ASN A 81 -9.72 -2.83 -34.46
N LYS A 82 -9.49 -2.74 -33.12
CA LYS A 82 -9.59 -1.48 -32.39
C LYS A 82 -8.32 -0.64 -32.52
N PRO A 83 -8.43 0.69 -32.42
CA PRO A 83 -7.29 1.58 -32.38
C PRO A 83 -6.28 1.19 -31.27
N VAL A 84 -5.01 1.42 -31.52
CA VAL A 84 -3.93 1.04 -30.60
C VAL A 84 -4.16 1.57 -29.17
N TRP A 85 -4.62 2.82 -29.02
CA TRP A 85 -4.86 3.42 -27.71
C TRP A 85 -5.97 2.69 -26.92
N GLN A 86 -7.03 2.18 -27.58
CA GLN A 86 -8.07 1.38 -26.90
C GLN A 86 -7.52 0.04 -26.43
N ARG A 87 -6.71 -0.62 -27.26
CA ARG A 87 -6.04 -1.86 -26.88
C ARG A 87 -5.10 -1.65 -25.68
N MET A 88 -4.33 -0.55 -25.69
CA MET A 88 -3.47 -0.18 -24.54
C MET A 88 -4.28 0.04 -23.26
N ILE A 89 -5.39 0.75 -23.32
CA ILE A 89 -6.28 0.95 -22.15
C ILE A 89 -6.74 -0.40 -21.60
N VAL A 90 -7.19 -1.31 -22.45
CA VAL A 90 -7.65 -2.63 -22.02
C VAL A 90 -6.52 -3.41 -21.35
N VAL A 91 -5.32 -3.45 -21.96
CA VAL A 91 -4.17 -4.18 -21.40
C VAL A 91 -3.73 -3.59 -20.05
N LEU A 92 -3.73 -2.27 -19.89
CA LEU A 92 -3.31 -1.62 -18.66
C LEU A 92 -4.40 -1.64 -17.56
N ALA A 93 -5.66 -1.83 -17.92
CA ALA A 93 -6.79 -1.75 -17.00
C ALA A 93 -6.73 -2.80 -15.88
N GLY A 94 -6.21 -3.99 -16.15
CA GLY A 94 -6.03 -5.02 -15.14
C GLY A 94 -5.08 -4.58 -14.02
N ALA A 95 -3.89 -4.10 -14.39
CA ALA A 95 -2.91 -3.58 -13.44
C ALA A 95 -3.45 -2.34 -12.69
N PHE A 96 -4.12 -1.43 -13.41
CA PHE A 96 -4.73 -0.25 -12.81
C PHE A 96 -5.76 -0.61 -11.73
N MET A 97 -6.62 -1.60 -11.99
CA MET A 97 -7.61 -2.05 -10.99
C MET A 97 -6.97 -2.67 -9.75
N ASN A 98 -5.81 -3.30 -9.87
CA ASN A 98 -5.06 -3.79 -8.70
C ASN A 98 -4.48 -2.64 -7.87
N ILE A 99 -4.02 -1.55 -8.50
CA ILE A 99 -3.59 -0.34 -7.79
C ILE A 99 -4.79 0.27 -7.03
N VAL A 100 -5.95 0.39 -7.68
CA VAL A 100 -7.19 0.88 -7.03
C VAL A 100 -7.58 0.00 -5.85
N LEU A 101 -7.53 -1.32 -6.00
CA LEU A 101 -7.80 -2.26 -4.91
C LEU A 101 -6.82 -2.06 -3.75
N GLY A 102 -5.51 -1.96 -4.04
CA GLY A 102 -4.48 -1.70 -3.03
C GLY A 102 -4.75 -0.42 -2.26
N PHE A 103 -5.08 0.67 -2.96
CA PHE A 103 -5.45 1.93 -2.34
C PHE A 103 -6.68 1.80 -1.41
N ILE A 104 -7.75 1.11 -1.89
CA ILE A 104 -8.95 0.87 -1.06
C ILE A 104 -8.60 0.08 0.19
N VAL A 105 -7.78 -0.97 0.08
CA VAL A 105 -7.37 -1.79 1.23
C VAL A 105 -6.59 -0.95 2.24
N ILE A 106 -5.64 -0.11 1.78
CA ILE A 106 -4.87 0.79 2.66
C ILE A 106 -5.81 1.77 3.38
N VAL A 107 -6.76 2.38 2.67
CA VAL A 107 -7.76 3.28 3.28
C VAL A 107 -8.56 2.54 4.36
N VAL A 108 -9.05 1.34 4.08
CA VAL A 108 -9.82 0.53 5.04
C VAL A 108 -8.98 0.21 6.27
N LEU A 109 -7.75 -0.29 6.09
CA LEU A 109 -6.84 -0.60 7.20
C LEU A 109 -6.54 0.64 8.04
N THR A 110 -6.22 1.76 7.38
CA THR A 110 -6.00 3.03 8.08
C THR A 110 -7.25 3.49 8.82
N CYS A 111 -8.45 3.25 8.30
CA CYS A 111 -9.71 3.56 9.00
C CYS A 111 -9.97 2.66 10.22
N MET A 112 -9.42 1.45 10.24
CA MET A 112 -9.57 0.54 11.39
C MET A 112 -8.66 0.90 12.55
N ASP A 113 -7.53 1.57 12.31
CA ASP A 113 -6.66 2.05 13.38
C ASP A 113 -7.34 3.17 14.18
N THR A 114 -7.04 3.32 15.45
CA THR A 114 -7.66 4.34 16.31
C THR A 114 -7.05 5.72 16.13
N SER A 115 -5.81 5.81 15.68
CA SER A 115 -5.04 7.03 15.49
C SER A 115 -4.11 6.90 14.27
N VAL A 116 -3.73 8.03 13.71
CA VAL A 116 -2.69 8.10 12.66
C VAL A 116 -1.38 8.50 13.33
N PRO A 117 -0.36 7.64 13.37
CA PRO A 117 0.93 7.99 13.92
C PRO A 117 1.60 9.05 13.03
N THR A 118 2.37 9.93 13.65
CA THR A 118 3.13 10.98 12.97
C THR A 118 4.62 10.76 13.22
N THR A 119 5.48 11.47 12.51
CA THR A 119 6.93 11.47 12.77
C THR A 119 7.34 12.54 13.81
N VAL A 120 6.38 13.05 14.58
CA VAL A 120 6.60 14.02 15.64
C VAL A 120 6.85 13.31 16.96
N ILE A 121 7.89 13.69 17.67
CA ILE A 121 8.22 13.16 18.99
C ILE A 121 7.21 13.69 20.01
N ASP A 122 6.61 12.79 20.76
CA ASP A 122 5.66 13.15 21.85
C ASP A 122 6.37 13.26 23.20
N SER A 123 7.15 12.23 23.55
CA SER A 123 7.90 12.15 24.79
C SER A 123 9.05 11.17 24.68
N PHE A 124 9.98 11.20 25.64
CA PHE A 124 11.10 10.27 25.71
C PHE A 124 10.87 9.23 26.80
N HIS A 125 11.54 8.09 26.69
CA HIS A 125 11.55 7.06 27.71
C HIS A 125 12.22 7.60 29.00
N THR A 126 11.66 7.28 30.14
CA THR A 126 12.21 7.61 31.45
C THR A 126 12.65 6.36 32.18
N ALA A 127 13.65 6.46 33.03
CA ALA A 127 14.19 5.32 33.77
C ALA A 127 13.17 4.69 34.74
N SER A 128 12.18 5.46 35.21
CA SER A 128 10.99 5.00 35.94
C SER A 128 9.87 6.03 35.84
N GLU A 129 8.61 5.62 36.10
CA GLU A 129 7.44 6.52 36.09
C GLU A 129 7.56 7.73 37.06
N SER A 130 8.45 7.66 38.04
CA SER A 130 8.72 8.73 39.00
C SER A 130 10.05 9.46 38.76
N ALA A 131 10.81 9.10 37.70
CA ALA A 131 12.08 9.77 37.41
C ALA A 131 11.84 11.07 36.63
N SER A 132 12.51 12.12 37.02
CA SER A 132 12.53 13.41 36.30
C SER A 132 13.62 13.43 35.19
N GLU A 133 14.38 12.36 35.06
CA GLU A 133 15.50 12.25 34.12
C GLU A 133 15.16 11.23 33.02
N TYR A 134 15.37 11.61 31.76
CA TYR A 134 15.17 10.73 30.62
C TYR A 134 16.29 9.67 30.56
N SER A 135 15.92 8.43 30.25
CA SER A 135 16.89 7.36 29.95
C SER A 135 17.28 7.33 28.46
N ALA A 136 16.76 8.26 27.69
CA ALA A 136 16.87 8.33 26.24
C ALA A 136 18.22 8.94 25.80
N SER A 137 18.99 8.19 25.01
CA SER A 137 20.26 8.67 24.45
C SER A 137 20.05 9.78 23.43
N SER A 138 18.95 9.70 22.67
CA SER A 138 18.63 10.70 21.64
C SER A 138 18.33 12.07 22.22
N TYR A 139 17.78 12.13 23.45
CA TYR A 139 17.60 13.40 24.18
C TYR A 139 18.93 14.07 24.49
N ASP A 140 19.91 13.28 24.93
CA ASP A 140 21.27 13.77 25.22
C ASP A 140 21.95 14.31 23.94
N CYS A 141 21.66 13.68 22.78
CA CYS A 141 22.16 14.11 21.47
C CYS A 141 21.44 15.35 20.90
N GLY A 142 20.49 15.92 21.64
CA GLY A 142 19.85 17.19 21.26
C GLY A 142 18.46 17.09 20.66
N LEU A 143 17.89 15.87 20.52
CA LEU A 143 16.51 15.68 20.12
C LEU A 143 15.53 16.18 21.20
N ARG A 144 14.40 16.72 20.83
CA ARG A 144 13.45 17.34 21.79
C ARG A 144 12.01 16.94 21.46
N GLU A 145 11.15 17.05 22.49
CA GLU A 145 9.70 16.91 22.31
C GLU A 145 9.17 17.94 21.31
N GLY A 146 8.27 17.52 20.44
CA GLY A 146 7.71 18.35 19.38
C GLY A 146 8.54 18.39 18.09
N ASP A 147 9.76 17.84 18.08
CA ASP A 147 10.55 17.70 16.85
C ASP A 147 9.83 16.76 15.88
N LYS A 148 9.73 17.18 14.62
CA LYS A 148 9.27 16.32 13.53
C LYS A 148 10.48 15.83 12.76
N ILE A 149 10.74 14.53 12.79
CA ILE A 149 11.78 13.90 11.98
C ILE A 149 11.36 13.96 10.50
N ILE A 150 12.18 14.57 9.64
CA ILE A 150 11.92 14.74 8.22
C ILE A 150 13.00 14.09 7.33
N GLU A 151 14.18 13.76 7.90
CA GLU A 151 15.25 13.10 7.16
C GLU A 151 16.15 12.31 8.12
N ILE A 152 16.64 11.14 7.70
CA ILE A 152 17.61 10.29 8.40
C ILE A 152 18.67 9.84 7.39
N ASP A 153 19.95 10.13 7.63
CA ASP A 153 21.08 9.74 6.78
C ASP A 153 20.84 10.07 5.29
N GLY A 154 20.22 11.22 4.99
CA GLY A 154 19.89 11.67 3.64
C GLY A 154 18.62 11.04 3.05
N MET A 155 17.91 10.20 3.80
CA MET A 155 16.63 9.62 3.39
C MET A 155 15.45 10.43 3.92
N ASP A 156 14.56 10.88 3.03
CA ASP A 156 13.34 11.61 3.39
C ASP A 156 12.37 10.73 4.21
N ILE A 157 11.89 11.24 5.33
CA ILE A 157 10.95 10.58 6.23
C ILE A 157 9.58 11.26 6.15
N MET A 158 8.64 10.62 5.47
CA MET A 158 7.27 11.12 5.32
C MET A 158 6.31 10.44 6.29
N THR A 159 6.54 9.15 6.58
CA THR A 159 5.68 8.31 7.42
C THR A 159 6.50 7.61 8.51
N VAL A 160 5.80 7.04 9.49
CA VAL A 160 6.45 6.20 10.52
C VAL A 160 7.05 4.92 9.92
N LYS A 161 6.51 4.45 8.79
CA LYS A 161 7.07 3.28 8.09
C LYS A 161 8.44 3.59 7.49
N ASP A 162 8.62 4.81 6.94
CA ASP A 162 9.92 5.25 6.43
C ASP A 162 10.93 5.31 7.58
N LEU A 163 10.51 5.86 8.74
CA LEU A 163 11.32 5.87 9.95
C LEU A 163 11.73 4.46 10.39
N GLN A 164 10.79 3.52 10.45
CA GLN A 164 11.08 2.13 10.78
C GLN A 164 12.01 1.48 9.77
N TYR A 165 11.77 1.72 8.48
CA TYR A 165 12.61 1.19 7.41
C TYR A 165 14.05 1.73 7.50
N ALA A 166 14.23 3.04 7.70
CA ALA A 166 15.54 3.66 7.86
C ALA A 166 16.33 3.04 9.02
N LEU A 167 15.67 2.84 10.18
CA LEU A 167 16.27 2.25 11.36
C LEU A 167 16.61 0.76 11.22
N ILE A 168 15.78 -0.02 10.52
CA ILE A 168 16.01 -1.47 10.34
C ILE A 168 17.05 -1.74 9.26
N SER A 169 17.09 -0.90 8.21
CA SER A 169 18.01 -1.09 7.07
C SER A 169 19.41 -0.55 7.31
N SER A 170 19.59 0.29 8.33
CA SER A 170 20.91 0.81 8.70
C SER A 170 21.63 -0.17 9.65
N GLU A 171 22.91 -0.37 9.39
CA GLU A 171 23.81 -1.12 10.29
C GLU A 171 24.53 -0.18 11.29
N ASN A 172 24.22 1.12 11.26
CA ASN A 172 24.87 2.13 12.10
C ASN A 172 24.23 2.22 13.48
N ASP A 173 25.03 2.51 14.49
CA ASP A 173 24.56 2.81 15.85
C ASP A 173 24.18 4.28 16.06
N SER A 174 24.55 5.16 15.13
CA SER A 174 24.24 6.60 15.14
C SER A 174 23.75 7.07 13.78
N TYR A 175 22.96 8.14 13.77
CA TYR A 175 22.27 8.65 12.59
C TYR A 175 22.40 10.17 12.50
N ASP A 176 22.54 10.69 11.30
CA ASP A 176 22.40 12.11 11.02
C ASP A 176 20.93 12.44 10.72
N LEU A 177 20.35 13.32 11.52
CA LEU A 177 18.95 13.67 11.44
C LEU A 177 18.74 15.11 10.96
N VAL A 178 17.70 15.31 10.17
CA VAL A 178 17.10 16.63 9.99
C VAL A 178 15.71 16.61 10.62
N VAL A 179 15.50 17.51 11.57
CA VAL A 179 14.21 17.67 12.24
C VAL A 179 13.63 19.04 11.95
N LYS A 180 12.30 19.13 11.99
CA LYS A 180 11.60 20.41 11.95
C LYS A 180 11.16 20.79 13.36
N ARG A 181 11.83 21.80 13.94
CA ARG A 181 11.58 22.35 15.27
C ARG A 181 11.01 23.74 15.16
N ASN A 182 9.82 24.00 15.69
CA ASN A 182 9.13 25.30 15.61
C ASN A 182 9.01 25.88 14.20
N GLY A 183 8.98 25.01 13.18
CA GLY A 183 8.89 25.42 11.78
C GLY A 183 10.23 25.54 11.05
N GLU A 184 11.34 25.54 11.75
CA GLU A 184 12.70 25.63 11.19
C GLU A 184 13.35 24.24 11.09
N ARG A 185 14.22 24.08 10.07
CA ARG A 185 15.03 22.86 9.91
C ARG A 185 16.24 22.94 10.84
N THR A 186 16.46 21.87 11.60
CA THR A 186 17.60 21.72 12.51
C THR A 186 18.29 20.42 12.18
N GLU A 187 19.59 20.46 11.96
CA GLU A 187 20.43 19.28 11.74
C GLU A 187 21.02 18.81 13.08
N LEU A 188 20.96 17.52 13.32
CA LEU A 188 21.52 16.84 14.49
C LEU A 188 22.38 15.69 13.99
N ASN A 189 23.66 15.72 14.32
CA ASN A 189 24.61 14.71 13.89
C ASN A 189 24.88 13.68 15.00
N ASP A 190 25.23 12.46 14.61
CA ASP A 190 25.59 11.37 15.50
C ASP A 190 24.52 11.05 16.58
N VAL A 191 23.24 11.14 16.22
CA VAL A 191 22.13 10.85 17.14
C VAL A 191 22.02 9.34 17.35
N VAL A 192 22.03 8.91 18.60
CA VAL A 192 21.87 7.51 18.98
C VAL A 192 20.46 7.28 19.52
N PHE A 193 19.70 6.38 18.90
CA PHE A 193 18.38 5.94 19.36
C PHE A 193 18.51 4.71 20.23
N LYS A 194 18.84 4.89 21.49
CA LYS A 194 18.98 3.77 22.40
C LYS A 194 18.39 4.08 23.76
N ASP A 195 17.43 3.27 24.15
CA ASP A 195 16.97 3.26 25.53
C ASP A 195 18.01 2.54 26.40
N LYS A 196 18.63 3.28 27.30
CA LYS A 196 19.65 2.77 28.23
C LYS A 196 19.11 1.70 29.18
N SER A 197 17.78 1.66 29.38
CA SER A 197 17.13 0.74 30.31
C SER A 197 16.60 -0.53 29.66
N THR A 198 16.03 -0.46 28.47
CA THR A 198 15.34 -1.57 27.81
C THR A 198 16.07 -2.10 26.58
N GLY A 199 17.04 -1.35 26.02
CA GLY A 199 17.72 -1.70 24.78
C GLY A 199 16.79 -1.64 23.54
N SER A 200 15.69 -0.90 23.62
CA SER A 200 14.78 -0.66 22.49
C SER A 200 15.50 0.07 21.34
N LEU A 201 15.07 -0.18 20.10
CA LEU A 201 15.60 0.48 18.91
C LEU A 201 15.34 1.99 18.88
N VAL A 202 14.28 2.44 19.53
CA VAL A 202 13.94 3.85 19.72
C VAL A 202 13.68 4.11 21.20
N ASP A 203 14.01 5.28 21.65
CA ASP A 203 13.99 5.73 23.05
C ASP A 203 12.98 6.86 23.27
N PHE A 204 12.05 7.01 22.34
CA PHE A 204 10.99 8.01 22.37
C PHE A 204 9.65 7.45 21.90
N TYR A 205 8.58 8.13 22.27
CA TYR A 205 7.23 7.90 21.75
C TYR A 205 6.90 8.92 20.68
N ILE A 206 6.15 8.49 19.66
CA ILE A 206 5.67 9.35 18.58
C ILE A 206 4.25 9.81 18.84
N LYS A 207 3.99 11.06 18.50
CA LYS A 207 2.66 11.65 18.62
C LYS A 207 1.68 11.03 17.63
N ALA A 208 0.50 10.67 18.12
CA ALA A 208 -0.58 10.18 17.30
C ALA A 208 -1.69 11.24 17.21
N HIS A 209 -2.11 11.56 15.98
CA HIS A 209 -3.25 12.45 15.76
C HIS A 209 -4.57 11.68 15.73
N LYS A 210 -5.62 12.27 16.29
CA LYS A 210 -6.98 11.74 16.11
C LYS A 210 -7.34 11.72 14.63
N LYS A 211 -8.07 10.68 14.22
CA LYS A 211 -8.51 10.53 12.84
C LYS A 211 -9.46 11.63 12.40
N THR A 212 -9.17 12.17 11.24
CA THR A 212 -10.10 12.97 10.45
C THR A 212 -10.12 12.40 9.03
N PRO A 213 -11.23 12.54 8.26
CA PRO A 213 -11.28 12.02 6.90
C PRO A 213 -10.13 12.51 6.01
N LEU A 214 -9.68 13.74 6.24
CA LEU A 214 -8.63 14.36 5.45
C LEU A 214 -7.24 13.77 5.75
N ASN A 215 -6.88 13.53 7.03
CA ASN A 215 -5.58 12.97 7.38
C ASN A 215 -5.48 11.48 7.04
N VAL A 216 -6.60 10.74 7.10
CA VAL A 216 -6.67 9.33 6.66
C VAL A 216 -6.36 9.23 5.16
N LEU A 217 -7.01 10.06 4.32
CA LEU A 217 -6.77 10.05 2.88
C LEU A 217 -5.34 10.46 2.53
N SER A 218 -4.80 11.51 3.18
CA SER A 218 -3.44 11.96 2.92
C SER A 218 -2.38 10.94 3.35
N TYR A 219 -2.63 10.22 4.43
CA TYR A 219 -1.74 9.17 4.91
C TYR A 219 -1.77 7.96 3.98
N SER A 220 -2.97 7.50 3.60
CA SER A 220 -3.13 6.40 2.65
C SER A 220 -2.49 6.68 1.28
N ALA A 221 -2.54 7.94 0.81
CA ALA A 221 -1.91 8.33 -0.45
C ALA A 221 -0.36 8.33 -0.39
N LYS A 222 0.24 8.50 0.81
CA LYS A 222 1.71 8.43 0.99
C LYS A 222 2.23 7.00 1.10
N ASP A 223 1.36 6.06 1.50
CA ASP A 223 1.69 4.64 1.63
C ASP A 223 1.48 3.85 0.31
N THR A 224 0.94 4.48 -0.75
CA THR A 224 0.69 3.89 -2.07
C THR A 224 1.79 4.21 -3.05
#